data_54d9af833dbeb94ad5f6933063f2739e
#
_entry.id   54d9af833dbeb94ad5f6933063f2739e
#
_cell.length_a   1.000
_cell.length_b   1.000
_cell.length_c   1.000
_cell.angle_alpha   90.00
_cell.angle_beta   90.00
_cell.angle_gamma   90.00
#
_symmetry.space_group_name_H-M   'P 1'
#
loop_
_entity.id
_entity.type
_entity.pdbx_description
1 polymer ?
#
loop_
_entity_poly.entity_id
_entity_poly.type
_entity_poly.pdbx_seq_one_letter_code
_entity_poly.pdbx_strand_id
1 'polypeptide(L)'
;MGKYLKKEIECFKCHNIIHTYEEKESDVRIATQIVADAFQHNCDLAIIVSADSDMIPAVELAKEAKINVFIYFPPHQYSSNLATMGNGAPIQMLRYEKRFKLALLPDKITLANGFELSIPTEWKVLQRGEK
;
A
#
# COMPACT_ATOMS: atom_id res chain seq x y z
N MET A 1 7.35 6.82 8.88
CA MET A 1 6.11 7.54 8.59
C MET A 1 6.47 8.73 7.71
N GLY A 2 5.84 8.90 6.55
CA GLY A 2 6.12 10.02 5.65
C GLY A 2 5.79 11.36 6.28
N LYS A 3 6.24 12.44 5.66
CA LYS A 3 5.91 13.80 6.08
C LYS A 3 4.73 14.31 5.25
N TYR A 4 3.76 14.94 5.91
CA TYR A 4 2.68 15.65 5.26
C TYR A 4 2.98 17.15 5.29
N LEU A 5 3.18 17.72 4.11
CA LEU A 5 3.37 19.16 3.94
C LEU A 5 2.05 19.80 3.52
N LYS A 6 1.67 20.89 4.18
CA LYS A 6 0.53 21.70 3.75
C LYS A 6 0.83 22.26 2.35
N LYS A 7 -0.15 22.14 1.45
CA LYS A 7 -0.07 22.65 0.09
C LYS A 7 -1.36 23.41 -0.22
N GLU A 8 -1.21 24.55 -0.82
CA GLU A 8 -2.32 25.35 -1.34
C GLU A 8 -2.37 25.18 -2.86
N ILE A 9 -3.55 24.86 -3.37
CA ILE A 9 -3.80 24.71 -4.80
C ILE A 9 -4.89 25.68 -5.16
N GLU A 10 -4.59 26.60 -6.09
CA GLU A 10 -5.59 27.50 -6.67
C GLU A 10 -6.33 26.77 -7.81
N CYS A 11 -7.67 26.78 -7.75
CA CYS A 11 -8.50 26.24 -8.82
C CYS A 11 -8.45 27.20 -10.02
N PHE A 12 -7.99 26.73 -11.17
CA PHE A 12 -7.88 27.55 -12.38
C PHE A 12 -9.23 28.03 -12.95
N LYS A 13 -10.37 27.41 -12.53
CA LYS A 13 -11.72 27.80 -12.98
C LYS A 13 -12.38 28.85 -12.10
N CYS A 14 -12.25 28.74 -10.78
CA CYS A 14 -12.97 29.60 -9.83
C CYS A 14 -12.04 30.37 -8.90
N HIS A 15 -10.73 30.22 -9.03
CA HIS A 15 -9.71 30.86 -8.21
C HIS A 15 -9.80 30.63 -6.70
N ASN A 16 -10.63 29.67 -6.28
CA ASN A 16 -10.68 29.27 -4.88
C ASN A 16 -9.39 28.54 -4.47
N ILE A 17 -8.89 28.87 -3.30
CA ILE A 17 -7.74 28.20 -2.70
C ILE A 17 -8.23 26.96 -1.97
N ILE A 18 -7.69 25.80 -2.35
CA ILE A 18 -7.93 24.52 -1.71
C ILE A 18 -6.71 24.18 -0.86
N HIS A 19 -6.91 24.02 0.43
CA HIS A 19 -5.87 23.55 1.34
C HIS A 19 -5.82 22.02 1.29
N THR A 20 -4.68 21.47 0.94
CA THR A 20 -4.43 20.03 0.89
C THR A 20 -3.12 19.68 1.56
N TYR A 21 -2.81 18.39 1.58
CA TYR A 21 -1.54 17.89 2.10
C TYR A 21 -0.85 17.09 1.00
N GLU A 22 0.44 17.29 0.88
CA GLU A 22 1.30 16.48 0.02
C GLU A 22 2.12 15.54 0.91
N GLU A 23 2.03 14.25 0.62
CA GLU A 23 2.88 13.26 1.26
C GLU A 23 4.27 13.30 0.65
N LYS A 24 5.29 13.22 1.50
CA LYS A 24 6.70 13.21 1.10
C LYS A 24 7.45 12.09 1.83
N GLU A 25 8.47 11.58 1.20
CA GLU A 25 9.43 10.61 1.74
C GLU A 25 8.91 9.18 1.92
N SER A 26 7.61 8.89 1.78
CA SER A 26 7.07 7.55 2.07
C SER A 26 7.65 6.48 1.16
N ASP A 27 7.66 6.72 -0.15
CA ASP A 27 8.14 5.75 -1.13
C ASP A 27 9.64 5.49 -0.97
N VAL A 28 10.41 6.57 -0.74
CA VAL A 28 11.85 6.47 -0.47
C VAL A 28 12.10 5.67 0.82
N ARG A 29 11.30 5.89 1.86
CA ARG A 29 11.43 5.15 3.12
C ARG A 29 11.09 3.69 2.97
N ILE A 30 10.04 3.36 2.22
CA ILE A 30 9.67 1.97 1.92
C ILE A 30 10.79 1.30 1.13
N ALA A 31 11.27 1.92 0.06
CA ALA A 31 12.34 1.38 -0.77
C ALA A 31 13.63 1.15 0.02
N THR A 32 14.05 2.13 0.82
CA THR A 32 15.25 1.99 1.66
C THR A 32 15.08 0.94 2.76
N GLN A 33 13.89 0.78 3.33
CA GLN A 33 13.63 -0.26 4.33
C GLN A 33 13.67 -1.66 3.72
N ILE A 34 13.11 -1.85 2.52
CA ILE A 34 13.18 -3.13 1.78
C ILE A 34 14.64 -3.54 1.60
N VAL A 35 15.49 -2.62 1.15
CA VAL A 35 16.91 -2.88 0.94
C VAL A 35 17.62 -3.19 2.26
N ALA A 36 17.38 -2.40 3.30
CA ALA A 36 17.98 -2.61 4.61
C ALA A 36 17.61 -3.97 5.20
N ASP A 37 16.34 -4.35 5.18
CA ASP A 37 15.87 -5.64 5.71
C ASP A 37 16.45 -6.82 4.91
N ALA A 38 16.59 -6.67 3.60
CA ALA A 38 17.16 -7.69 2.74
C ALA A 38 18.64 -7.94 3.07
N PHE A 39 19.47 -6.90 3.14
CA PHE A 39 20.91 -7.03 3.41
C PHE A 39 21.24 -7.36 4.86
N GLN A 40 20.35 -7.01 5.80
CA GLN A 40 20.48 -7.39 7.21
C GLN A 40 19.93 -8.79 7.51
N HIS A 41 19.36 -9.47 6.50
CA HIS A 41 18.71 -10.78 6.65
C HIS A 41 17.60 -10.79 7.70
N ASN A 42 16.84 -9.68 7.79
CA ASN A 42 15.69 -9.56 8.66
C ASN A 42 14.45 -10.30 8.12
N CYS A 43 14.48 -10.71 6.85
CA CYS A 43 13.42 -11.48 6.20
C CYS A 43 13.99 -12.39 5.11
N ASP A 44 13.29 -13.48 4.80
CA ASP A 44 13.61 -14.41 3.70
C ASP A 44 12.73 -14.14 2.47
N LEU A 45 11.64 -13.38 2.67
CA LEU A 45 10.65 -13.09 1.66
C LEU A 45 10.06 -11.70 1.87
N ALA A 46 9.91 -10.94 0.80
CA ALA A 46 9.24 -9.65 0.78
C ALA A 46 7.99 -9.69 -0.12
N ILE A 47 6.87 -9.16 0.37
CA ILE A 47 5.66 -8.92 -0.42
C ILE A 47 5.51 -7.42 -0.58
N ILE A 48 5.58 -6.94 -1.83
CA ILE A 48 5.45 -5.53 -2.14
C ILE A 48 4.05 -5.29 -2.75
N VAL A 49 3.25 -4.49 -2.05
CA VAL A 49 1.91 -4.10 -2.50
C VAL A 49 1.99 -2.70 -3.10
N SER A 50 2.29 -2.61 -4.38
CA SER A 50 2.44 -1.34 -5.09
C SER A 50 2.31 -1.55 -6.60
N ALA A 51 1.97 -0.50 -7.34
CA ALA A 51 2.08 -0.43 -8.79
C ALA A 51 3.09 0.64 -9.23
N ASP A 52 3.84 1.19 -8.28
CA ASP A 52 4.84 2.20 -8.56
C ASP A 52 6.14 1.57 -9.06
N SER A 53 6.55 1.94 -10.28
CA SER A 53 7.80 1.48 -10.88
C SER A 53 9.04 2.02 -10.18
N ASP A 54 8.93 3.06 -9.36
CA ASP A 54 10.05 3.60 -8.58
C ASP A 54 10.53 2.61 -7.50
N MET A 55 9.76 1.55 -7.23
CA MET A 55 10.19 0.43 -6.37
C MET A 55 11.17 -0.53 -7.04
N ILE A 56 11.33 -0.50 -8.38
CA ILE A 56 12.18 -1.44 -9.12
C ILE A 56 13.60 -1.52 -8.57
N PRO A 57 14.32 -0.42 -8.33
CA PRO A 57 15.70 -0.50 -7.81
C PRO A 57 15.79 -1.21 -6.45
N ALA A 58 14.79 -1.01 -5.58
CA ALA A 58 14.75 -1.69 -4.28
C ALA A 58 14.48 -3.19 -4.42
N VAL A 59 13.63 -3.59 -5.37
CA VAL A 59 13.38 -5.00 -5.70
C VAL A 59 14.63 -5.68 -6.24
N GLU A 60 15.35 -5.02 -7.13
CA GLU A 60 16.62 -5.54 -7.69
C GLU A 60 17.64 -5.80 -6.58
N LEU A 61 17.88 -4.82 -5.72
CA LEU A 61 18.82 -4.95 -4.60
C LEU A 61 18.37 -6.03 -3.60
N ALA A 62 17.10 -6.16 -3.30
CA ALA A 62 16.59 -7.23 -2.44
C ALA A 62 16.85 -8.62 -3.05
N LYS A 63 16.70 -8.76 -4.37
CA LYS A 63 17.01 -10.03 -5.07
C LYS A 63 18.51 -10.31 -5.11
N GLU A 64 19.36 -9.29 -5.22
CA GLU A 64 20.83 -9.45 -5.06
C GLU A 64 21.19 -10.00 -3.67
N ALA A 65 20.49 -9.52 -2.63
CA ALA A 65 20.63 -10.05 -1.28
C ALA A 65 20.00 -11.45 -1.08
N LYS A 66 19.50 -12.11 -2.16
CA LYS A 66 18.90 -13.44 -2.17
C LYS A 66 17.54 -13.54 -1.46
N ILE A 67 16.82 -12.42 -1.33
CA ILE A 67 15.46 -12.40 -0.82
C ILE A 67 14.47 -12.70 -1.94
N ASN A 68 13.46 -13.52 -1.66
CA ASN A 68 12.36 -13.74 -2.58
C ASN A 68 11.40 -12.55 -2.55
N VAL A 69 11.09 -11.97 -3.70
CA VAL A 69 10.21 -10.81 -3.78
C VAL A 69 8.96 -11.14 -4.59
N PHE A 70 7.77 -10.91 -4.04
CA PHE A 70 6.49 -11.07 -4.71
C PHE A 70 5.79 -9.71 -4.85
N ILE A 71 5.25 -9.47 -6.04
CA ILE A 71 4.57 -8.22 -6.35
C ILE A 71 3.06 -8.43 -6.34
N TYR A 72 2.36 -7.62 -5.55
CA TYR A 72 0.90 -7.57 -5.44
C TYR A 72 0.41 -6.23 -5.94
N PHE A 73 -0.45 -6.22 -6.94
CA PHE A 73 -1.02 -4.99 -7.48
C PHE A 73 -2.33 -4.64 -6.79
N PRO A 74 -2.46 -3.42 -6.26
CA PRO A 74 -3.72 -2.91 -5.76
C PRO A 74 -4.83 -2.94 -6.82
N PRO A 75 -6.11 -2.90 -6.45
CA PRO A 75 -7.21 -2.82 -7.40
C PRO A 75 -7.02 -1.64 -8.38
N HIS A 76 -7.28 -1.92 -9.67
CA HIS A 76 -7.21 -0.94 -10.77
C HIS A 76 -5.83 -0.29 -11.01
N GLN A 77 -4.77 -0.84 -10.43
CA GLN A 77 -3.39 -0.38 -10.64
C GLN A 77 -2.53 -1.53 -11.17
N TYR A 78 -1.64 -1.21 -12.10
CA TYR A 78 -0.72 -2.19 -12.69
C TYR A 78 0.48 -1.50 -13.33
N SER A 79 1.65 -2.08 -13.13
CA SER A 79 2.90 -1.69 -13.80
C SER A 79 3.52 -2.91 -14.47
N SER A 80 3.62 -2.88 -15.81
CA SER A 80 4.22 -3.97 -16.58
C SER A 80 5.70 -4.18 -16.23
N ASN A 81 6.42 -3.09 -15.99
CA ASN A 81 7.83 -3.14 -15.65
C ASN A 81 8.04 -3.78 -14.27
N LEU A 82 7.26 -3.34 -13.26
CA LEU A 82 7.36 -3.91 -11.92
C LEU A 82 6.90 -5.38 -11.89
N ALA A 83 5.92 -5.74 -12.72
CA ALA A 83 5.39 -7.11 -12.81
C ALA A 83 6.45 -8.16 -13.16
N THR A 84 7.45 -7.78 -13.94
CA THR A 84 8.54 -8.68 -14.37
C THR A 84 9.64 -8.85 -13.33
N MET A 85 9.63 -8.02 -12.28
CA MET A 85 10.71 -7.99 -11.29
C MET A 85 10.56 -9.05 -10.18
N GLY A 86 9.34 -9.52 -9.92
CA GLY A 86 9.06 -10.51 -8.86
C GLY A 86 9.61 -11.92 -9.15
N ASN A 87 9.68 -12.74 -8.11
CA ASN A 87 10.09 -14.16 -8.19
C ASN A 87 8.96 -15.10 -8.66
N GLY A 88 7.93 -14.58 -9.29
CA GLY A 88 6.81 -15.35 -9.82
C GLY A 88 5.80 -14.46 -10.51
N ALA A 89 4.67 -15.05 -10.93
CA ALA A 89 3.60 -14.27 -11.52
C ALA A 89 3.06 -13.24 -10.53
N PRO A 90 2.90 -11.98 -10.93
CA PRO A 90 2.37 -10.94 -10.05
C PRO A 90 0.91 -11.22 -9.68
N ILE A 91 0.53 -10.89 -8.47
CA ILE A 91 -0.82 -11.08 -7.98
C ILE A 91 -1.62 -9.78 -8.14
N GLN A 92 -2.69 -9.84 -8.91
CA GLN A 92 -3.66 -8.74 -8.98
C GLN A 92 -4.71 -8.93 -7.89
N MET A 93 -4.72 -8.06 -6.89
CA MET A 93 -5.58 -8.18 -5.72
C MET A 93 -7.07 -8.20 -6.07
N LEU A 94 -7.48 -7.49 -7.12
CA LEU A 94 -8.86 -7.48 -7.60
C LEU A 94 -9.40 -8.90 -7.93
N ARG A 95 -8.55 -9.81 -8.40
CA ARG A 95 -8.95 -11.20 -8.70
C ARG A 95 -9.25 -12.03 -7.44
N TYR A 96 -8.88 -11.53 -6.27
CA TYR A 96 -9.01 -12.22 -5.00
C TYR A 96 -9.96 -11.49 -4.04
N GLU A 97 -10.87 -10.68 -4.55
CA GLU A 97 -11.82 -9.88 -3.77
C GLU A 97 -12.53 -10.67 -2.65
N LYS A 98 -12.95 -11.91 -2.94
CA LYS A 98 -13.58 -12.78 -1.94
C LYS A 98 -12.68 -13.06 -0.74
N ARG A 99 -11.35 -13.21 -0.95
CA ARG A 99 -10.39 -13.42 0.15
C ARG A 99 -10.24 -12.17 1.01
N PHE A 100 -10.25 -10.98 0.39
CA PHE A 100 -10.20 -9.72 1.13
C PHE A 100 -11.46 -9.51 1.95
N LYS A 101 -12.63 -9.85 1.41
CA LYS A 101 -13.89 -9.79 2.17
C LYS A 101 -13.86 -10.69 3.41
N LEU A 102 -13.27 -11.87 3.31
CA LEU A 102 -13.11 -12.80 4.44
C LEU A 102 -12.04 -12.33 5.46
N ALA A 103 -11.12 -11.49 5.06
CA ALA A 103 -10.05 -10.94 5.89
C ALA A 103 -10.40 -9.59 6.53
N LEU A 104 -11.61 -9.08 6.33
CA LEU A 104 -12.06 -7.85 6.96
C LEU A 104 -12.10 -8.04 8.49
N LEU A 105 -11.70 -7.01 9.19
CA LEU A 105 -11.85 -6.94 10.64
C LEU A 105 -13.34 -6.92 11.01
N PRO A 106 -13.71 -7.45 12.17
CA PRO A 106 -15.09 -7.35 12.64
C PRO A 106 -15.49 -5.88 12.88
N ASP A 107 -16.76 -5.58 12.76
CA ASP A 107 -17.31 -4.22 12.91
C ASP A 107 -16.96 -3.59 14.26
N LYS A 108 -16.71 -4.41 15.27
CA LYS A 108 -16.27 -4.01 16.61
C LYS A 108 -15.11 -4.88 17.07
N ILE A 109 -14.11 -4.24 17.63
CA ILE A 109 -12.94 -4.89 18.24
C ILE A 109 -12.79 -4.36 19.66
N THR A 110 -12.83 -5.25 20.64
CA THR A 110 -12.55 -4.91 22.03
C THR A 110 -11.07 -5.12 22.32
N LEU A 111 -10.36 -4.07 22.71
CA LEU A 111 -8.97 -4.14 23.10
C LEU A 111 -8.82 -4.72 24.51
N ALA A 112 -7.61 -5.16 24.87
CA ALA A 112 -7.31 -5.76 26.18
C ALA A 112 -7.60 -4.82 27.37
N ASN A 113 -7.61 -3.50 27.15
CA ASN A 113 -7.95 -2.49 28.16
C ASN A 113 -9.46 -2.20 28.25
N GLY A 114 -10.31 -2.97 27.52
CA GLY A 114 -11.76 -2.77 27.48
C GLY A 114 -12.24 -1.67 26.51
N PHE A 115 -11.34 -0.98 25.81
CA PHE A 115 -11.72 0.02 24.83
C PHE A 115 -12.30 -0.66 23.57
N GLU A 116 -13.44 -0.17 23.08
CA GLU A 116 -14.07 -0.66 21.85
C GLU A 116 -13.72 0.23 20.65
N LEU A 117 -13.11 -0.37 19.66
CA LEU A 117 -12.98 0.21 18.31
C LEU A 117 -14.18 -0.20 17.48
N SER A 118 -14.83 0.75 16.84
CA SER A 118 -15.94 0.48 15.91
C SER A 118 -15.59 0.96 14.52
N ILE A 119 -16.10 0.24 13.51
CA ILE A 119 -15.98 0.67 12.12
C ILE A 119 -16.60 2.07 11.93
N PRO A 120 -15.93 3.02 11.25
CA PRO A 120 -16.52 4.32 10.92
C PRO A 120 -17.84 4.18 10.17
N THR A 121 -18.78 5.07 10.45
CA THR A 121 -20.14 5.00 9.87
C THR A 121 -20.10 5.07 8.33
N GLU A 122 -19.17 5.86 7.79
CA GLU A 122 -18.95 6.05 6.35
C GLU A 122 -18.56 4.74 5.67
N TRP A 123 -17.82 3.88 6.36
CA TRP A 123 -17.36 2.59 5.82
C TRP A 123 -18.43 1.50 5.84
N LYS A 124 -19.46 1.63 6.72
CA LYS A 124 -20.58 0.69 6.76
C LYS A 124 -21.42 0.70 5.48
N VAL A 125 -21.48 1.84 4.80
CA VAL A 125 -22.24 2.00 3.55
C VAL A 125 -21.57 1.26 2.40
N LEU A 126 -20.24 1.21 2.38
CA LEU A 126 -19.47 0.53 1.32
C LEU A 126 -19.64 -0.99 1.35
N GLN A 127 -19.98 -1.57 2.50
CA GLN A 127 -20.21 -3.01 2.62
C GLN A 127 -21.60 -3.45 2.13
N ARG A 128 -22.57 -2.51 2.00
CA ARG A 128 -23.97 -2.79 1.58
C ARG A 128 -24.20 -2.61 0.08
N GLY A 129 -23.21 -2.21 -0.69
CA GLY A 129 -23.30 -1.94 -2.12
C GLY A 129 -23.24 -3.18 -3.00
N GLU A 130 -23.93 -4.28 -2.64
CA GLU A 130 -24.21 -5.37 -3.54
C GLU A 130 -25.72 -5.46 -3.77
N LYS A 131 -26.14 -4.88 -4.91
CA LYS A 131 -27.27 -5.37 -5.69
C LYS A 131 -26.85 -5.45 -7.14
#